data_07c313b20de6167fffcad7b2d0e65a83
#
_entry.id   07c313b20de6167fffcad7b2d0e65a83
#
_cell.length_a   1.000
_cell.length_b   1.000
_cell.length_c   1.000
_cell.angle_alpha   90.00
_cell.angle_beta   90.00
_cell.angle_gamma   90.00
#
_symmetry.space_group_name_H-M   'P 1'
#
loop_
_entity.id
_entity.type
_entity.pdbx_description
1 polymer ?
#
loop_
_entity_poly.entity_id
_entity_poly.type
_entity_poly.pdbx_seq_one_letter_code
_entity_poly.pdbx_strand_id
1 'polypeptide(L)'
;MSRKLHLPQVNFLPRAIQFIKKNTVMCIALLAAVITSVIVPVDREYLGYIDLKTISCLYSVLAVVCALKNIKFFYTLAQKIVELFKNIRLCVLALVYITFIGSMLIANDMALLTFLPLGFFVLSSTGKQKYMAFTFIMQNIAANLGGMLTPFGNPQNLYLYTKFNIPNLEFMSIMAPPFIVSIILITVCCILFVRPEPLELEGEKVHLPIGKTTLYLVLFALSIAIVFRTIPYYIGVIVITATLWFADKSALKKVDYPLLLTFVFFFIFAGNMARIDAVQNVFSHFLNKNTMLFSVASCQVISNVPSAILLSQFTGNYADLLIGVNIGGAGTLIASLASLITFREYTKHNPNSTVSYIKKFTAFNFGILFVLIVFMFILKNC
;
A
#
# COMPACT_ATOMS: atom_id res chain seq x y z
N MET A 1 -44.40 2.14 43.13
CA MET A 1 -43.99 2.55 41.79
C MET A 1 -42.48 2.32 41.66
N SER A 2 -42.07 1.16 41.16
CA SER A 2 -40.67 0.79 40.97
C SER A 2 -40.25 1.18 39.54
N ARG A 3 -39.41 2.23 39.37
CA ARG A 3 -38.77 2.56 38.10
C ARG A 3 -37.67 1.56 37.84
N LYS A 4 -37.89 0.60 36.93
CA LYS A 4 -36.84 -0.21 36.35
C LYS A 4 -35.91 0.70 35.51
N LEU A 5 -34.69 0.93 35.98
CA LEU A 5 -33.60 1.50 35.18
C LEU A 5 -33.30 0.54 34.02
N HIS A 6 -33.72 0.92 32.82
CA HIS A 6 -33.23 0.30 31.59
C HIS A 6 -31.78 0.78 31.38
N LEU A 7 -30.81 0.00 31.85
CA LEU A 7 -29.41 0.13 31.40
C LEU A 7 -29.37 -0.29 29.92
N PRO A 8 -28.83 0.54 29.03
CA PRO A 8 -28.66 0.14 27.63
C PRO A 8 -27.71 -1.07 27.61
N GLN A 9 -28.21 -2.23 27.18
CA GLN A 9 -27.37 -3.38 26.86
C GLN A 9 -26.46 -2.98 25.70
N VAL A 10 -25.24 -2.55 26.02
CA VAL A 10 -24.18 -2.34 25.03
C VAL A 10 -23.78 -3.72 24.52
N ASN A 11 -24.33 -4.09 23.37
CA ASN A 11 -23.97 -5.32 22.68
C ASN A 11 -22.47 -5.25 22.27
N PHE A 12 -21.57 -5.62 23.17
CA PHE A 12 -20.11 -5.63 22.95
C PHE A 12 -19.70 -6.59 21.83
N LEU A 13 -20.36 -7.73 21.73
CA LEU A 13 -20.00 -8.80 20.76
C LEU A 13 -20.10 -8.35 19.29
N PRO A 14 -21.19 -7.73 18.81
CA PRO A 14 -21.27 -7.26 17.42
C PRO A 14 -20.24 -6.16 17.10
N ARG A 15 -19.94 -5.27 18.04
CA ARG A 15 -18.94 -4.21 17.85
C ARG A 15 -17.51 -4.77 17.76
N ALA A 16 -17.17 -5.74 18.60
CA ALA A 16 -15.89 -6.43 18.56
C ALA A 16 -15.69 -7.18 17.24
N ILE A 17 -16.69 -7.92 16.78
CA ILE A 17 -16.66 -8.64 15.49
C ILE A 17 -16.49 -7.65 14.33
N GLN A 18 -17.20 -6.53 14.35
CA GLN A 18 -17.09 -5.50 13.32
C GLN A 18 -15.69 -4.85 13.33
N PHE A 19 -15.11 -4.59 14.51
CA PHE A 19 -13.76 -4.07 14.65
C PHE A 19 -12.72 -5.06 14.09
N ILE A 20 -12.82 -6.35 14.44
CA ILE A 20 -11.93 -7.40 13.92
C ILE A 20 -12.04 -7.51 12.40
N LYS A 21 -13.25 -7.53 11.85
CA LYS A 21 -13.48 -7.59 10.39
C LYS A 21 -12.92 -6.36 9.67
N LYS A 22 -12.96 -5.19 10.29
CA LYS A 22 -12.41 -3.96 9.73
C LYS A 22 -10.87 -3.95 9.78
N ASN A 23 -10.28 -4.45 10.86
CA ASN A 23 -8.85 -4.38 11.16
C ASN A 23 -8.20 -5.78 11.21
N THR A 24 -8.57 -6.67 10.32
CA THR A 24 -8.16 -8.09 10.33
C THR A 24 -6.65 -8.26 10.37
N VAL A 25 -5.90 -7.50 9.56
CA VAL A 25 -4.43 -7.59 9.49
C VAL A 25 -3.79 -7.20 10.83
N MET A 26 -4.29 -6.12 11.45
CA MET A 26 -3.84 -5.68 12.77
C MET A 26 -4.10 -6.74 13.84
N CYS A 27 -5.28 -7.38 13.82
CA CYS A 27 -5.64 -8.42 14.78
C CYS A 27 -4.77 -9.68 14.60
N ILE A 28 -4.47 -10.07 13.37
CA ILE A 28 -3.54 -11.18 13.07
C ILE A 28 -2.13 -10.84 13.55
N ALA A 29 -1.64 -9.62 13.29
CA ALA A 29 -0.33 -9.17 13.74
C ALA A 29 -0.22 -9.16 15.27
N LEU A 30 -1.27 -8.66 15.96
CA LEU A 30 -1.35 -8.71 17.42
C LEU A 30 -1.29 -10.14 17.95
N LEU A 31 -2.09 -11.04 17.37
CA LEU A 31 -2.11 -12.45 17.77
C LEU A 31 -0.73 -13.10 17.57
N ALA A 32 -0.09 -12.87 16.44
CA ALA A 32 1.26 -13.36 16.17
C ALA A 32 2.30 -12.81 17.16
N ALA A 33 2.23 -11.51 17.47
CA ALA A 33 3.09 -10.89 18.48
C ALA A 33 2.87 -11.52 19.86
N VAL A 34 1.63 -11.71 20.29
CA VAL A 34 1.30 -12.33 21.58
C VAL A 34 1.79 -13.78 21.67
N ILE A 35 1.51 -14.60 20.64
CA ILE A 35 1.97 -16.01 20.61
C ILE A 35 3.49 -16.08 20.70
N THR A 36 4.21 -15.27 19.92
CA THR A 36 5.67 -15.30 19.95
C THR A 36 6.25 -14.72 21.24
N SER A 37 5.55 -13.80 21.92
CA SER A 37 5.95 -13.28 23.24
C SER A 37 5.76 -14.30 24.37
N VAL A 38 4.95 -15.34 24.18
CA VAL A 38 4.89 -16.48 25.11
C VAL A 38 6.13 -17.39 24.95
N ILE A 39 6.65 -17.51 23.71
CA ILE A 39 7.85 -18.32 23.41
C ILE A 39 9.12 -17.58 23.80
N VAL A 40 9.18 -16.28 23.48
CA VAL A 40 10.33 -15.39 23.78
C VAL A 40 9.87 -14.40 24.85
N PRO A 41 10.24 -14.58 26.13
CA PRO A 41 9.79 -13.71 27.22
C PRO A 41 10.16 -12.24 27.01
N VAL A 42 9.27 -11.36 27.46
CA VAL A 42 9.44 -9.92 27.33
C VAL A 42 10.62 -9.45 28.20
N ASP A 43 11.58 -8.80 27.56
CA ASP A 43 12.79 -8.24 28.17
C ASP A 43 13.15 -6.86 27.57
N ARG A 44 14.34 -6.34 27.91
CA ARG A 44 14.80 -5.03 27.43
C ARG A 44 15.04 -4.97 25.93
N GLU A 45 15.27 -6.08 25.26
CA GLU A 45 15.50 -6.13 23.81
C GLU A 45 14.25 -5.74 23.00
N TYR A 46 13.04 -5.94 23.59
CA TYR A 46 11.78 -5.51 22.97
C TYR A 46 11.73 -4.02 22.64
N LEU A 47 12.43 -3.16 23.43
CA LEU A 47 12.52 -1.73 23.14
C LEU A 47 13.29 -1.46 21.83
N GLY A 48 14.24 -2.34 21.49
CA GLY A 48 15.02 -2.27 20.25
C GLY A 48 14.27 -2.79 19.01
N TYR A 49 13.17 -3.51 19.18
CA TYR A 49 12.41 -4.03 18.03
C TYR A 49 11.66 -2.93 17.27
N ILE A 50 11.22 -1.89 17.99
CA ILE A 50 10.32 -0.87 17.43
C ILE A 50 11.13 0.21 16.71
N ASP A 51 11.00 0.26 15.40
CA ASP A 51 11.57 1.33 14.57
C ASP A 51 10.67 2.57 14.60
N LEU A 52 10.91 3.42 15.60
CA LEU A 52 10.18 4.68 15.78
C LEU A 52 10.34 5.63 14.58
N LYS A 53 11.47 5.57 13.88
CA LYS A 53 11.72 6.40 12.70
C LYS A 53 10.78 6.02 11.56
N THR A 54 10.64 4.73 11.26
CA THR A 54 9.70 4.24 10.26
C THR A 54 8.26 4.61 10.61
N ILE A 55 7.82 4.39 11.86
CA ILE A 55 6.46 4.75 12.31
C ILE A 55 6.20 6.25 12.18
N SER A 56 7.17 7.08 12.57
CA SER A 56 7.07 8.55 12.49
C SER A 56 6.99 9.04 11.04
N CYS A 57 7.78 8.48 10.15
CA CYS A 57 7.73 8.79 8.72
C CYS A 57 6.38 8.37 8.10
N LEU A 58 5.92 7.15 8.39
CA LEU A 58 4.59 6.67 7.95
C LEU A 58 3.48 7.59 8.45
N TYR A 59 3.47 7.90 9.75
CA TYR A 59 2.48 8.81 10.33
C TYR A 59 2.48 10.16 9.63
N SER A 60 3.65 10.77 9.41
CA SER A 60 3.79 12.08 8.78
C SER A 60 3.20 12.11 7.38
N VAL A 61 3.54 11.13 6.54
CA VAL A 61 2.99 11.01 5.18
C VAL A 61 1.48 10.79 5.22
N LEU A 62 1.00 9.83 6.04
CA LEU A 62 -0.43 9.50 6.14
C LEU A 62 -1.26 10.68 6.63
N ALA A 63 -0.79 11.45 7.62
CA ALA A 63 -1.51 12.60 8.16
C ALA A 63 -1.73 13.69 7.09
N VAL A 64 -0.69 14.01 6.33
CA VAL A 64 -0.75 15.01 5.26
C VAL A 64 -1.59 14.52 4.08
N VAL A 65 -1.46 13.25 3.71
CA VAL A 65 -2.30 12.63 2.66
C VAL A 65 -3.77 12.66 3.05
N CYS A 66 -4.11 12.41 4.32
CA CYS A 66 -5.48 12.57 4.82
C CYS A 66 -6.00 14.01 4.68
N ALA A 67 -5.16 15.03 4.93
CA ALA A 67 -5.54 16.43 4.74
C ALA A 67 -5.79 16.77 3.26
N LEU A 68 -4.90 16.34 2.35
CA LEU A 68 -5.09 16.49 0.91
C LEU A 68 -6.34 15.75 0.40
N LYS A 69 -6.62 14.57 0.96
CA LYS A 69 -7.81 13.79 0.64
C LYS A 69 -9.09 14.48 1.14
N ASN A 70 -9.07 15.14 2.30
CA ASN A 70 -10.21 15.89 2.82
C ASN A 70 -10.67 17.01 1.89
N ILE A 71 -9.75 17.67 1.19
CA ILE A 71 -10.07 18.70 0.17
C ILE A 71 -10.28 18.11 -1.23
N LYS A 72 -10.31 16.77 -1.37
CA LYS A 72 -10.44 16.06 -2.65
C LYS A 72 -9.36 16.39 -3.69
N PHE A 73 -8.15 16.80 -3.25
CA PHE A 73 -7.08 17.25 -4.14
C PHE A 73 -6.74 16.22 -5.22
N PHE A 74 -6.41 14.99 -4.84
CA PHE A 74 -6.03 13.94 -5.79
C PHE A 74 -7.18 13.53 -6.72
N TYR A 75 -8.41 13.49 -6.18
CA TYR A 75 -9.61 13.19 -6.98
C TYR A 75 -9.82 14.26 -8.05
N THR A 76 -9.77 15.54 -7.70
CA THR A 76 -9.96 16.65 -8.63
C THR A 76 -8.87 16.70 -9.71
N LEU A 77 -7.61 16.43 -9.32
CA LEU A 77 -6.50 16.35 -10.27
C LEU A 77 -6.72 15.20 -11.26
N ALA A 78 -7.07 14.04 -10.76
CA ALA A 78 -7.30 12.85 -11.57
C ALA A 78 -8.50 13.00 -12.51
N GLN A 79 -9.60 13.60 -12.03
CA GLN A 79 -10.78 13.88 -12.86
C GLN A 79 -10.44 14.77 -14.04
N LYS A 80 -9.72 15.88 -13.82
CA LYS A 80 -9.28 16.79 -14.90
C LYS A 80 -8.43 16.08 -15.95
N ILE A 81 -7.57 15.14 -15.53
CA ILE A 81 -6.73 14.36 -16.46
C ILE A 81 -7.61 13.43 -17.29
N VAL A 82 -8.59 12.76 -16.67
CA VAL A 82 -9.47 11.81 -17.36
C VAL A 82 -10.38 12.51 -18.36
N GLU A 83 -10.88 13.69 -18.06
CA GLU A 83 -11.74 14.52 -18.95
C GLU A 83 -11.04 14.91 -20.26
N LEU A 84 -9.71 14.87 -20.32
CA LEU A 84 -8.96 15.15 -21.56
C LEU A 84 -9.09 14.03 -22.61
N PHE A 85 -9.53 12.83 -22.21
CA PHE A 85 -9.54 11.66 -23.08
C PHE A 85 -10.95 11.33 -23.59
N LYS A 86 -11.14 11.39 -24.92
CA LYS A 86 -12.40 11.04 -25.60
C LYS A 86 -12.47 9.58 -26.06
N ASN A 87 -11.57 8.72 -25.55
CA ASN A 87 -11.44 7.34 -25.97
C ASN A 87 -11.26 6.46 -24.74
N ILE A 88 -12.03 5.35 -24.61
CA ILE A 88 -12.02 4.49 -23.43
C ILE A 88 -10.66 3.84 -23.17
N ARG A 89 -9.90 3.46 -24.20
CA ARG A 89 -8.54 2.90 -24.04
C ARG A 89 -7.61 3.91 -23.37
N LEU A 90 -7.59 5.15 -23.86
CA LEU A 90 -6.76 6.21 -23.30
C LEU A 90 -7.24 6.61 -21.89
N CYS A 91 -8.56 6.61 -21.67
CA CYS A 91 -9.13 6.87 -20.36
C CYS A 91 -8.73 5.79 -19.32
N VAL A 92 -8.83 4.50 -19.68
CA VAL A 92 -8.38 3.40 -18.82
C VAL A 92 -6.87 3.51 -18.56
N LEU A 93 -6.08 3.79 -19.59
CA LEU A 93 -4.64 4.00 -19.46
C LEU A 93 -4.36 5.17 -18.50
N ALA A 94 -5.07 6.27 -18.62
CA ALA A 94 -4.95 7.42 -17.73
C ALA A 94 -5.30 7.06 -16.27
N LEU A 95 -6.42 6.36 -16.03
CA LEU A 95 -6.82 5.89 -14.72
C LEU A 95 -5.75 4.99 -14.08
N VAL A 96 -5.16 4.10 -14.85
CA VAL A 96 -4.10 3.19 -14.41
C VAL A 96 -2.81 3.96 -14.12
N TYR A 97 -2.41 4.89 -15.00
CA TYR A 97 -1.21 5.70 -14.78
C TYR A 97 -1.35 6.72 -13.66
N ILE A 98 -2.54 7.31 -13.46
CA ILE A 98 -2.81 8.17 -12.31
C ILE A 98 -2.65 7.36 -11.01
N THR A 99 -3.11 6.10 -11.01
CA THR A 99 -2.92 5.20 -9.87
C THR A 99 -1.45 4.82 -9.69
N PHE A 100 -0.72 4.55 -10.78
CA PHE A 100 0.70 4.21 -10.80
C PHE A 100 1.56 5.35 -10.22
N ILE A 101 1.39 6.57 -10.76
CA ILE A 101 2.11 7.76 -10.29
C ILE A 101 1.63 8.17 -8.89
N GLY A 102 0.32 8.10 -8.66
CA GLY A 102 -0.26 8.42 -7.36
C GLY A 102 0.29 7.54 -6.24
N SER A 103 0.51 6.25 -6.50
CA SER A 103 1.09 5.34 -5.50
C SER A 103 2.54 5.70 -5.12
N MET A 104 3.29 6.33 -6.02
CA MET A 104 4.62 6.85 -5.70
C MET A 104 4.57 7.99 -4.68
N LEU A 105 3.43 8.72 -4.60
CA LEU A 105 3.28 9.95 -3.81
C LEU A 105 2.52 9.73 -2.51
N ILE A 106 1.49 8.85 -2.50
CA ILE A 106 0.51 8.76 -1.39
C ILE A 106 0.34 7.36 -0.81
N ALA A 107 1.26 6.46 -1.11
CA ALA A 107 1.20 5.03 -0.85
C ALA A 107 0.12 4.27 -1.67
N ASN A 108 0.37 2.98 -1.92
CA ASN A 108 -0.45 2.13 -2.79
C ASN A 108 -1.91 2.03 -2.33
N ASP A 109 -2.15 1.81 -1.04
CA ASP A 109 -3.49 1.65 -0.48
C ASP A 109 -4.32 2.94 -0.60
N MET A 110 -3.70 4.09 -0.32
CA MET A 110 -4.35 5.39 -0.43
C MET A 110 -4.61 5.80 -1.88
N ALA A 111 -3.71 5.44 -2.81
CA ALA A 111 -3.92 5.63 -4.23
C ALA A 111 -5.17 4.88 -4.71
N LEU A 112 -5.33 3.60 -4.31
CA LEU A 112 -6.51 2.80 -4.67
C LEU A 112 -7.79 3.35 -4.05
N LEU A 113 -7.78 3.66 -2.76
CA LEU A 113 -8.95 4.28 -2.09
C LEU A 113 -9.39 5.61 -2.72
N THR A 114 -8.48 6.27 -3.45
CA THR A 114 -8.76 7.54 -4.14
C THR A 114 -9.21 7.32 -5.57
N PHE A 115 -8.55 6.44 -6.32
CA PHE A 115 -8.71 6.34 -7.77
C PHE A 115 -9.62 5.19 -8.23
N LEU A 116 -9.86 4.15 -7.40
CA LEU A 116 -10.87 3.13 -7.74
C LEU A 116 -12.29 3.70 -7.82
N PRO A 117 -12.76 4.56 -6.87
CA PRO A 117 -14.06 5.20 -7.00
C PRO A 117 -14.17 6.07 -8.26
N LEU A 118 -13.09 6.75 -8.68
CA LEU A 118 -13.08 7.49 -9.93
C LEU A 118 -13.19 6.56 -11.13
N GLY A 119 -12.45 5.45 -11.16
CA GLY A 119 -12.58 4.42 -12.20
C GLY A 119 -13.99 3.85 -12.28
N PHE A 120 -14.60 3.56 -11.13
CA PHE A 120 -15.99 3.14 -11.04
C PHE A 120 -16.95 4.18 -11.65
N PHE A 121 -16.83 5.44 -11.22
CA PHE A 121 -17.68 6.53 -11.72
C PHE A 121 -17.57 6.67 -13.24
N VAL A 122 -16.36 6.77 -13.76
CA VAL A 122 -16.11 6.94 -15.20
C VAL A 122 -16.69 5.79 -16.02
N LEU A 123 -16.43 4.54 -15.64
CA LEU A 123 -16.88 3.38 -16.39
C LEU A 123 -18.38 3.14 -16.27
N SER A 124 -19.00 3.55 -15.16
CA SER A 124 -20.43 3.40 -14.93
C SER A 124 -21.24 4.48 -15.65
N SER A 125 -20.82 5.75 -15.55
CA SER A 125 -21.51 6.89 -16.18
C SER A 125 -21.47 6.84 -17.72
N THR A 126 -20.42 6.22 -18.27
CA THR A 126 -20.25 6.10 -19.73
C THR A 126 -20.71 4.77 -20.32
N GLY A 127 -21.35 3.89 -19.53
CA GLY A 127 -21.83 2.58 -19.99
C GLY A 127 -20.73 1.58 -20.36
N LYS A 128 -19.49 1.77 -19.85
CA LYS A 128 -18.32 0.93 -20.16
C LYS A 128 -17.96 -0.07 -19.05
N GLN A 129 -18.95 -0.52 -18.27
CA GLN A 129 -18.74 -1.44 -17.12
C GLN A 129 -18.06 -2.76 -17.53
N LYS A 130 -18.13 -3.19 -18.80
CA LYS A 130 -17.43 -4.39 -19.29
C LYS A 130 -15.90 -4.34 -19.05
N TYR A 131 -15.32 -3.15 -18.95
CA TYR A 131 -13.89 -2.95 -18.67
C TYR A 131 -13.57 -2.81 -17.17
N MET A 132 -14.57 -2.79 -16.28
CA MET A 132 -14.38 -2.49 -14.86
C MET A 132 -13.43 -3.48 -14.17
N ALA A 133 -13.65 -4.79 -14.35
CA ALA A 133 -12.79 -5.82 -13.76
C ALA A 133 -11.33 -5.65 -14.18
N PHE A 134 -11.10 -5.48 -15.48
CA PHE A 134 -9.77 -5.28 -16.05
C PHE A 134 -9.12 -4.00 -15.51
N THR A 135 -9.83 -2.87 -15.53
CA THR A 135 -9.31 -1.58 -15.06
C THR A 135 -8.93 -1.65 -13.59
N PHE A 136 -9.78 -2.24 -12.75
CA PHE A 136 -9.48 -2.39 -11.30
C PHE A 136 -8.26 -3.28 -11.05
N ILE A 137 -8.14 -4.40 -11.81
CA ILE A 137 -6.96 -5.26 -11.72
C ILE A 137 -5.70 -4.51 -12.15
N MET A 138 -5.75 -3.74 -13.24
CA MET A 138 -4.61 -2.94 -13.69
C MET A 138 -4.28 -1.80 -12.71
N GLN A 139 -5.27 -1.14 -12.12
CA GLN A 139 -5.04 -0.15 -11.06
C GLN A 139 -4.41 -0.79 -9.81
N ASN A 140 -4.82 -2.00 -9.43
CA ASN A 140 -4.18 -2.75 -8.34
C ASN A 140 -2.69 -3.03 -8.63
N ILE A 141 -2.39 -3.56 -9.80
CA ILE A 141 -1.02 -3.83 -10.24
C ILE A 141 -0.22 -2.53 -10.31
N ALA A 142 -0.82 -1.48 -10.87
CA ALA A 142 -0.23 -0.15 -10.95
C ALA A 142 0.08 0.44 -9.56
N ALA A 143 -0.81 0.26 -8.58
CA ALA A 143 -0.57 0.74 -7.23
C ALA A 143 0.61 0.02 -6.55
N ASN A 144 0.67 -1.32 -6.67
CA ASN A 144 1.74 -2.11 -6.08
C ASN A 144 3.10 -1.83 -6.74
N LEU A 145 3.14 -1.81 -8.07
CA LEU A 145 4.38 -1.70 -8.83
C LEU A 145 4.82 -0.24 -9.04
N GLY A 146 3.90 0.72 -9.07
CA GLY A 146 4.22 2.14 -9.16
C GLY A 146 4.91 2.66 -7.90
N GLY A 147 4.37 2.32 -6.73
CA GLY A 147 4.93 2.74 -5.44
C GLY A 147 6.33 2.19 -5.13
N MET A 148 6.86 1.26 -5.92
CA MET A 148 8.15 0.65 -5.63
C MET A 148 9.35 1.59 -5.86
N LEU A 149 9.24 2.60 -6.73
CA LEU A 149 10.39 3.45 -7.10
C LEU A 149 10.80 4.42 -5.97
N THR A 150 9.89 4.79 -5.10
CA THR A 150 10.16 5.74 -4.02
C THR A 150 10.12 5.07 -2.64
N PRO A 151 10.98 5.51 -1.70
CA PRO A 151 10.97 4.97 -0.34
C PRO A 151 9.63 5.12 0.38
N PHE A 152 8.85 6.15 0.07
CA PHE A 152 7.57 6.46 0.71
C PHE A 152 6.34 5.99 -0.09
N GLY A 153 6.55 5.42 -1.28
CA GLY A 153 5.45 4.92 -2.12
C GLY A 153 4.77 3.68 -1.57
N ASN A 154 5.50 2.85 -0.80
CA ASN A 154 4.95 1.66 -0.16
C ASN A 154 5.48 1.52 1.28
N PRO A 155 4.68 1.04 2.24
CA PRO A 155 5.13 0.91 3.64
C PRO A 155 6.35 -0.01 3.81
N GLN A 156 6.44 -1.13 3.07
CA GLN A 156 7.60 -2.02 3.11
C GLN A 156 8.88 -1.35 2.61
N ASN A 157 8.76 -0.45 1.64
CA ASN A 157 9.89 0.32 1.11
C ASN A 157 10.46 1.24 2.17
N LEU A 158 9.58 2.00 2.82
CA LEU A 158 10.00 2.93 3.87
C LEU A 158 10.69 2.20 5.02
N TYR A 159 10.16 1.04 5.40
CA TYR A 159 10.75 0.23 6.44
C TYR A 159 12.16 -0.26 6.04
N LEU A 160 12.31 -0.93 4.87
CA LEU A 160 13.61 -1.45 4.43
C LEU A 160 14.62 -0.33 4.18
N TYR A 161 14.18 0.77 3.55
CA TYR A 161 14.99 1.97 3.36
C TYR A 161 15.53 2.52 4.69
N THR A 162 14.70 2.55 5.73
CA THR A 162 15.09 3.04 7.05
C THR A 162 15.97 2.04 7.78
N LYS A 163 15.59 0.77 7.82
CA LYS A 163 16.29 -0.30 8.53
C LYS A 163 17.73 -0.48 8.04
N PHE A 164 17.91 -0.55 6.74
CA PHE A 164 19.22 -0.77 6.11
C PHE A 164 19.97 0.53 5.77
N ASN A 165 19.39 1.67 6.12
CA ASN A 165 19.96 2.99 5.84
C ASN A 165 20.38 3.18 4.37
N ILE A 166 19.56 2.68 3.43
CA ILE A 166 19.86 2.67 1.99
C ILE A 166 19.98 4.12 1.48
N PRO A 167 21.03 4.46 0.70
CA PRO A 167 21.12 5.77 0.04
C PRO A 167 20.01 5.98 -0.98
N ASN A 168 19.51 7.22 -1.14
CA ASN A 168 18.37 7.53 -2.00
C ASN A 168 18.56 7.05 -3.45
N LEU A 169 19.72 7.38 -4.04
CA LEU A 169 20.03 7.00 -5.43
C LEU A 169 20.18 5.48 -5.59
N GLU A 170 20.77 4.82 -4.60
CA GLU A 170 20.92 3.36 -4.60
C GLU A 170 19.55 2.68 -4.52
N PHE A 171 18.66 3.12 -3.64
CA PHE A 171 17.29 2.62 -3.57
C PHE A 171 16.60 2.71 -4.93
N MET A 172 16.66 3.89 -5.56
CA MET A 172 16.02 4.12 -6.86
C MET A 172 16.69 3.27 -7.97
N SER A 173 18.01 3.10 -7.95
CA SER A 173 18.73 2.27 -8.93
C SER A 173 18.39 0.79 -8.84
N ILE A 174 18.21 0.26 -7.62
CA ILE A 174 17.75 -1.11 -7.38
C ILE A 174 16.36 -1.33 -7.94
N MET A 175 15.46 -0.35 -7.76
CA MET A 175 14.06 -0.47 -8.12
C MET A 175 13.74 -0.04 -9.56
N ALA A 176 14.64 0.69 -10.25
CA ALA A 176 14.40 1.18 -11.60
C ALA A 176 14.18 0.06 -12.64
N PRO A 177 14.93 -1.04 -12.68
CA PRO A 177 14.70 -2.09 -13.67
C PRO A 177 13.29 -2.72 -13.59
N PRO A 178 12.81 -3.26 -12.45
CA PRO A 178 11.47 -3.83 -12.37
C PRO A 178 10.37 -2.76 -12.54
N PHE A 179 10.63 -1.50 -12.17
CA PHE A 179 9.73 -0.38 -12.38
C PHE A 179 9.51 -0.08 -13.87
N ILE A 180 10.59 0.01 -14.67
CA ILE A 180 10.50 0.26 -16.11
C ILE A 180 9.77 -0.86 -16.82
N VAL A 181 10.08 -2.11 -16.49
CA VAL A 181 9.39 -3.27 -17.07
C VAL A 181 7.90 -3.26 -16.69
N SER A 182 7.55 -2.85 -15.47
CA SER A 182 6.16 -2.73 -15.04
C SER A 182 5.38 -1.71 -15.88
N ILE A 183 5.99 -0.56 -16.22
CA ILE A 183 5.39 0.44 -17.12
C ILE A 183 5.06 -0.20 -18.47
N ILE A 184 6.01 -0.91 -19.06
CA ILE A 184 5.85 -1.57 -20.36
C ILE A 184 4.73 -2.60 -20.30
N LEU A 185 4.74 -3.50 -19.30
CA LEU A 185 3.74 -4.56 -19.15
C LEU A 185 2.33 -4.01 -18.96
N ILE A 186 2.17 -3.02 -18.09
CA ILE A 186 0.87 -2.36 -17.82
C ILE A 186 0.36 -1.69 -19.10
N THR A 187 1.23 -0.97 -19.83
CA THR A 187 0.86 -0.31 -21.09
C THR A 187 0.41 -1.32 -22.13
N VAL A 188 1.19 -2.36 -22.36
CA VAL A 188 0.87 -3.44 -23.31
C VAL A 188 -0.46 -4.10 -22.94
N CYS A 189 -0.67 -4.43 -21.67
CA CYS A 189 -1.96 -4.99 -21.23
C CYS A 189 -3.14 -4.05 -21.53
N CYS A 190 -3.00 -2.75 -21.21
CA CYS A 190 -4.08 -1.79 -21.49
C CYS A 190 -4.38 -1.65 -22.98
N ILE A 191 -3.35 -1.67 -23.84
CA ILE A 191 -3.51 -1.59 -25.31
C ILE A 191 -4.19 -2.84 -25.87
N LEU A 192 -3.81 -4.03 -25.40
CA LEU A 192 -4.31 -5.30 -25.90
C LEU A 192 -5.74 -5.60 -25.44
N PHE A 193 -6.09 -5.32 -24.19
CA PHE A 193 -7.35 -5.74 -23.59
C PHE A 193 -8.45 -4.67 -23.60
N VAL A 194 -8.15 -3.41 -23.94
CA VAL A 194 -9.14 -2.34 -24.05
C VAL A 194 -9.25 -1.86 -25.51
N ARG A 195 -10.44 -1.95 -26.10
CA ARG A 195 -10.69 -1.45 -27.46
C ARG A 195 -10.80 0.07 -27.49
N PRO A 196 -10.39 0.74 -28.61
CA PRO A 196 -10.48 2.20 -28.74
C PRO A 196 -11.92 2.62 -29.11
N GLU A 197 -12.81 2.57 -28.14
CA GLU A 197 -14.20 3.00 -28.32
C GLU A 197 -14.36 4.47 -27.90
N PRO A 198 -15.26 5.26 -28.52
CA PRO A 198 -15.51 6.64 -28.13
C PRO A 198 -16.09 6.72 -26.71
N LEU A 199 -15.72 7.80 -26.01
CA LEU A 199 -16.12 8.11 -24.65
C LEU A 199 -16.51 9.58 -24.56
N GLU A 200 -17.69 9.85 -24.01
CA GLU A 200 -18.14 11.19 -23.64
C GLU A 200 -18.31 11.23 -22.12
N LEU A 201 -17.60 12.14 -21.47
CA LEU A 201 -17.60 12.32 -20.03
C LEU A 201 -17.91 13.78 -19.72
N GLU A 202 -19.03 14.00 -18.99
CA GLU A 202 -19.32 15.29 -18.39
C GLU A 202 -18.83 15.25 -16.93
N GLY A 203 -17.88 16.12 -16.60
CA GLY A 203 -17.29 16.20 -15.26
C GLY A 203 -17.94 17.25 -14.36
N GLU A 204 -18.06 16.96 -13.06
CA GLU A 204 -18.42 17.97 -12.07
C GLU A 204 -17.23 18.93 -11.83
N LYS A 205 -17.49 20.24 -11.87
CA LYS A 205 -16.48 21.26 -11.55
C LYS A 205 -16.27 21.32 -10.03
N VAL A 206 -15.19 20.70 -9.55
CA VAL A 206 -14.77 20.79 -8.15
C VAL A 206 -13.76 21.90 -7.99
N HIS A 207 -14.05 22.90 -7.15
CA HIS A 207 -13.12 23.99 -6.81
C HIS A 207 -12.26 23.60 -5.59
N LEU A 208 -10.94 23.65 -5.75
CA LEU A 208 -10.01 23.44 -4.67
C LEU A 208 -9.79 24.73 -3.86
N PRO A 209 -9.85 24.70 -2.53
CA PRO A 209 -9.56 25.87 -1.70
C PRO A 209 -8.05 26.17 -1.73
N ILE A 210 -7.65 27.25 -2.42
CA ILE A 210 -6.24 27.56 -2.72
C ILE A 210 -5.39 27.59 -1.46
N GLY A 211 -5.78 28.30 -0.41
CA GLY A 211 -4.99 28.43 0.82
C GLY A 211 -4.72 27.11 1.52
N LYS A 212 -5.74 26.23 1.66
CA LYS A 212 -5.56 24.88 2.25
C LYS A 212 -4.74 24.01 1.35
N THR A 213 -4.93 24.09 0.03
CA THR A 213 -4.17 23.30 -0.95
C THR A 213 -2.69 23.62 -0.86
N THR A 214 -2.32 24.91 -0.86
CA THR A 214 -0.92 25.33 -0.74
C THR A 214 -0.31 24.86 0.59
N LEU A 215 -1.02 25.07 1.72
CA LEU A 215 -0.55 24.63 3.03
C LEU A 215 -0.28 23.11 3.05
N TYR A 216 -1.21 22.31 2.55
CA TYR A 216 -1.07 20.85 2.59
C TYR A 216 0.00 20.34 1.62
N LEU A 217 0.21 21.02 0.47
CA LEU A 217 1.33 20.69 -0.43
C LEU A 217 2.69 21.03 0.20
N VAL A 218 2.80 22.13 0.95
CA VAL A 218 4.02 22.45 1.72
C VAL A 218 4.27 21.39 2.80
N LEU A 219 3.24 20.99 3.55
CA LEU A 219 3.37 19.91 4.54
C LEU A 219 3.71 18.56 3.86
N PHE A 220 3.22 18.32 2.64
CA PHE A 220 3.56 17.13 1.87
C PHE A 220 5.04 17.13 1.48
N ALA A 221 5.55 18.24 0.97
CA ALA A 221 6.97 18.40 0.68
C ALA A 221 7.82 18.21 1.96
N LEU A 222 7.37 18.73 3.11
CA LEU A 222 8.03 18.50 4.40
C LEU A 222 8.03 17.01 4.78
N SER A 223 6.91 16.29 4.62
CA SER A 223 6.85 14.86 4.92
C SER A 223 7.81 14.03 4.05
N ILE A 224 7.96 14.39 2.77
CA ILE A 224 8.94 13.79 1.86
C ILE A 224 10.38 14.11 2.31
N ALA A 225 10.66 15.35 2.71
CA ALA A 225 11.96 15.76 3.22
C ALA A 225 12.37 14.96 4.47
N ILE A 226 11.41 14.66 5.35
CA ILE A 226 11.63 13.80 6.52
C ILE A 226 12.01 12.38 6.09
N VAL A 227 11.30 11.80 5.13
CA VAL A 227 11.61 10.46 4.60
C VAL A 227 13.00 10.41 3.97
N PHE A 228 13.38 11.41 3.19
CA PHE A 228 14.71 11.53 2.61
C PHE A 228 15.80 11.95 3.61
N ARG A 229 15.47 12.03 4.91
CA ARG A 229 16.42 12.31 6.01
C ARG A 229 17.08 13.67 5.93
N THR A 230 16.52 14.62 5.18
CA THR A 230 17.01 16.01 5.11
C THR A 230 16.58 16.79 6.35
N ILE A 231 15.50 16.37 7.00
CA ILE A 231 14.97 16.94 8.24
C ILE A 231 14.80 15.82 9.28
N PRO A 232 15.20 16.03 10.54
CA PRO A 232 14.98 15.06 11.61
C PRO A 232 13.49 14.71 11.77
N TYR A 233 13.17 13.42 11.85
CA TYR A 233 11.78 12.94 11.86
C TYR A 233 10.94 13.52 13.01
N TYR A 234 11.53 13.70 14.21
CA TYR A 234 10.82 14.23 15.38
C TYR A 234 10.39 15.69 15.18
N ILE A 235 11.21 16.53 14.53
CA ILE A 235 10.86 17.91 14.19
C ILE A 235 9.69 17.91 13.21
N GLY A 236 9.77 17.11 12.16
CA GLY A 236 8.74 17.02 11.15
C GLY A 236 7.40 16.52 11.72
N VAL A 237 7.40 15.49 12.56
CA VAL A 237 6.18 15.01 13.24
C VAL A 237 5.52 16.11 14.07
N ILE A 238 6.32 16.87 14.85
CA ILE A 238 5.79 17.96 15.68
C ILE A 238 5.17 19.04 14.81
N VAL A 239 5.89 19.50 13.77
CA VAL A 239 5.42 20.57 12.88
C VAL A 239 4.14 20.16 12.13
N ILE A 240 4.13 18.94 11.53
CA ILE A 240 2.95 18.43 10.79
C ILE A 240 1.76 18.29 11.73
N THR A 241 1.96 17.67 12.90
CA THR A 241 0.87 17.45 13.86
C THR A 241 0.32 18.76 14.38
N ALA A 242 1.17 19.69 14.80
CA ALA A 242 0.76 21.00 15.30
C ALA A 242 -0.01 21.78 14.22
N THR A 243 0.53 21.86 13.00
CA THR A 243 -0.13 22.57 11.90
C THR A 243 -1.49 21.98 11.57
N LEU A 244 -1.60 20.64 11.45
CA LEU A 244 -2.87 19.97 11.18
C LEU A 244 -3.85 20.06 12.36
N TRP A 245 -3.35 20.13 13.60
CA TRP A 245 -4.21 20.32 14.78
C TRP A 245 -5.01 21.63 14.70
N PHE A 246 -4.42 22.69 14.19
CA PHE A 246 -5.09 23.97 14.00
C PHE A 246 -5.83 24.08 12.67
N ALA A 247 -5.24 23.57 11.57
CA ALA A 247 -5.78 23.73 10.22
C ALA A 247 -6.84 22.68 9.85
N ASP A 248 -6.66 21.41 10.28
CA ASP A 248 -7.58 20.30 9.96
C ASP A 248 -7.46 19.13 10.95
N LYS A 249 -8.09 19.26 12.13
CA LYS A 249 -8.16 18.17 13.11
C LYS A 249 -8.76 16.87 12.56
N SER A 250 -9.60 16.97 11.51
CA SER A 250 -10.25 15.80 10.94
C SER A 250 -9.26 14.92 10.17
N ALA A 251 -8.21 15.51 9.61
CA ALA A 251 -7.12 14.77 8.95
C ALA A 251 -6.41 13.87 9.95
N LEU A 252 -6.06 14.40 11.14
CA LEU A 252 -5.40 13.61 12.20
C LEU A 252 -6.29 12.46 12.69
N LYS A 253 -7.61 12.66 12.80
CA LYS A 253 -8.54 11.58 13.19
C LYS A 253 -8.70 10.49 12.13
N LYS A 254 -8.41 10.80 10.86
CA LYS A 254 -8.54 9.88 9.72
C LYS A 254 -7.24 9.15 9.38
N VAL A 255 -6.15 9.44 10.08
CA VAL A 255 -4.91 8.67 9.95
C VAL A 255 -5.20 7.20 10.21
N ASP A 256 -4.61 6.31 9.42
CA ASP A 256 -4.74 4.87 9.61
C ASP A 256 -3.87 4.39 10.77
N TYR A 257 -4.34 4.67 12.00
CA TYR A 257 -3.70 4.19 13.23
C TYR A 257 -3.64 2.64 13.32
N PRO A 258 -4.66 1.88 12.86
CA PRO A 258 -4.55 0.44 12.76
C PRO A 258 -3.36 -0.03 11.92
N LEU A 259 -3.03 0.65 10.82
CA LEU A 259 -1.82 0.35 10.03
C LEU A 259 -0.55 0.58 10.87
N LEU A 260 -0.43 1.71 11.56
CA LEU A 260 0.73 2.01 12.41
C LEU A 260 0.90 0.97 13.53
N LEU A 261 -0.20 0.57 14.18
CA LEU A 261 -0.19 -0.49 15.20
C LEU A 261 0.17 -1.86 14.60
N THR A 262 -0.23 -2.14 13.38
CA THR A 262 0.16 -3.35 12.65
C THR A 262 1.67 -3.45 12.51
N PHE A 263 2.35 -2.34 12.21
CA PHE A 263 3.82 -2.29 12.17
C PHE A 263 4.44 -2.59 13.54
N VAL A 264 3.91 -1.99 14.60
CA VAL A 264 4.41 -2.25 15.97
C VAL A 264 4.30 -3.74 16.30
N PHE A 265 3.16 -4.37 16.02
CA PHE A 265 2.95 -5.80 16.30
C PHE A 265 3.84 -6.69 15.42
N PHE A 266 4.03 -6.34 14.15
CA PHE A 266 4.97 -7.08 13.29
C PHE A 266 6.43 -6.87 13.70
N PHE A 267 6.81 -5.73 14.24
CA PHE A 267 8.15 -5.54 14.79
C PHE A 267 8.40 -6.46 15.99
N ILE A 268 7.43 -6.57 16.90
CA ILE A 268 7.51 -7.48 18.03
C ILE A 268 7.58 -8.93 17.54
N PHE A 269 6.67 -9.33 16.65
CA PHE A 269 6.65 -10.67 16.06
C PHE A 269 7.99 -11.01 15.39
N ALA A 270 8.50 -10.15 14.52
CA ALA A 270 9.74 -10.40 13.79
C ALA A 270 10.98 -10.41 14.69
N GLY A 271 11.03 -9.52 15.71
CA GLY A 271 12.08 -9.52 16.71
C GLY A 271 12.11 -10.82 17.53
N ASN A 272 10.95 -11.31 17.96
CA ASN A 272 10.84 -12.60 18.65
C ASN A 272 11.26 -13.76 17.74
N MET A 273 10.79 -13.79 16.49
CA MET A 273 11.16 -14.83 15.52
C MET A 273 12.67 -14.87 15.26
N ALA A 274 13.33 -13.72 15.26
CA ALA A 274 14.78 -13.63 15.09
C ALA A 274 15.59 -14.25 16.25
N ARG A 275 14.97 -14.45 17.42
CA ARG A 275 15.60 -15.06 18.62
C ARG A 275 15.34 -16.56 18.74
N ILE A 276 14.62 -17.16 17.80
CA ILE A 276 14.34 -18.60 17.80
C ILE A 276 15.30 -19.29 16.83
N ASP A 277 16.28 -20.04 17.32
CA ASP A 277 17.34 -20.69 16.53
C ASP A 277 16.79 -21.55 15.38
N ALA A 278 15.72 -22.32 15.62
CA ALA A 278 15.10 -23.15 14.59
C ALA A 278 14.58 -22.31 13.41
N VAL A 279 13.99 -21.14 13.71
CA VAL A 279 13.49 -20.19 12.71
C VAL A 279 14.66 -19.57 11.97
N GLN A 280 15.68 -19.11 12.69
CA GLN A 280 16.86 -18.51 12.11
C GLN A 280 17.54 -19.47 11.11
N ASN A 281 17.72 -20.73 11.47
CA ASN A 281 18.33 -21.75 10.59
C ASN A 281 17.51 -21.98 9.31
N VAL A 282 16.18 -22.09 9.43
CA VAL A 282 15.29 -22.33 8.29
C VAL A 282 15.29 -21.11 7.36
N PHE A 283 15.07 -19.91 7.87
CA PHE A 283 14.97 -18.70 7.04
C PHE A 283 16.32 -18.36 6.40
N SER A 284 17.43 -18.45 7.15
CA SER A 284 18.77 -18.20 6.61
C SER A 284 19.12 -19.18 5.50
N HIS A 285 18.74 -20.48 5.63
CA HIS A 285 18.98 -21.46 4.60
C HIS A 285 18.29 -21.11 3.26
N PHE A 286 17.01 -20.72 3.30
CA PHE A 286 16.28 -20.36 2.09
C PHE A 286 16.72 -19.00 1.52
N LEU A 287 16.96 -18.01 2.38
CA LEU A 287 17.42 -16.68 1.97
C LEU A 287 18.80 -16.72 1.35
N ASN A 288 19.71 -17.53 1.87
CA ASN A 288 21.06 -17.72 1.29
C ASN A 288 21.01 -18.39 -0.08
N LYS A 289 20.01 -19.23 -0.37
CA LYS A 289 19.85 -19.81 -1.72
C LYS A 289 19.39 -18.76 -2.73
N ASN A 290 18.35 -18.03 -2.43
CA ASN A 290 17.84 -16.94 -3.28
C ASN A 290 16.89 -16.02 -2.49
N THR A 291 17.42 -14.90 -2.01
CA THR A 291 16.67 -13.94 -1.22
C THR A 291 15.47 -13.38 -1.98
N MET A 292 15.63 -13.05 -3.27
CA MET A 292 14.55 -12.48 -4.08
C MET A 292 13.38 -13.46 -4.22
N LEU A 293 13.63 -14.68 -4.66
CA LEU A 293 12.58 -15.69 -4.88
C LEU A 293 11.88 -16.09 -3.58
N PHE A 294 12.65 -16.25 -2.49
CA PHE A 294 12.04 -16.56 -1.19
C PHE A 294 11.18 -15.43 -0.68
N SER A 295 11.59 -14.18 -0.90
CA SER A 295 10.79 -13.00 -0.55
C SER A 295 9.50 -12.91 -1.36
N VAL A 296 9.55 -13.17 -2.67
CA VAL A 296 8.34 -13.26 -3.51
C VAL A 296 7.39 -14.34 -2.99
N ALA A 297 7.90 -15.54 -2.70
CA ALA A 297 7.09 -16.66 -2.18
C ALA A 297 6.47 -16.32 -0.82
N SER A 298 7.22 -15.71 0.09
CA SER A 298 6.74 -15.25 1.38
C SER A 298 5.57 -14.27 1.25
N CYS A 299 5.65 -13.33 0.31
CA CYS A 299 4.56 -12.36 0.05
C CYS A 299 3.24 -13.05 -0.31
N GLN A 300 3.29 -14.19 -1.01
CA GLN A 300 2.08 -14.92 -1.41
C GLN A 300 1.33 -15.51 -0.23
N VAL A 301 1.97 -15.67 0.92
CA VAL A 301 1.43 -16.32 2.12
C VAL A 301 1.09 -15.31 3.21
N ILE A 302 2.02 -14.38 3.51
CA ILE A 302 1.91 -13.47 4.65
C ILE A 302 1.84 -11.98 4.27
N SER A 303 1.75 -11.66 2.96
CA SER A 303 1.77 -10.28 2.42
C SER A 303 3.16 -9.63 2.42
N ASN A 304 3.31 -8.61 1.57
CA ASN A 304 4.59 -7.93 1.31
C ASN A 304 5.16 -7.19 2.53
N VAL A 305 4.33 -6.47 3.29
CA VAL A 305 4.79 -5.70 4.46
C VAL A 305 5.29 -6.62 5.58
N PRO A 306 4.53 -7.63 6.04
CA PRO A 306 5.04 -8.60 7.02
C PRO A 306 6.27 -9.35 6.53
N SER A 307 6.32 -9.73 5.24
CA SER A 307 7.49 -10.39 4.64
C SER A 307 8.74 -9.51 4.73
N ALA A 308 8.63 -8.22 4.41
CA ALA A 308 9.74 -7.28 4.52
C ALA A 308 10.26 -7.18 5.96
N ILE A 309 9.35 -7.05 6.94
CA ILE A 309 9.71 -6.91 8.36
C ILE A 309 10.36 -8.20 8.89
N LEU A 310 9.74 -9.35 8.59
CA LEU A 310 10.22 -10.65 9.06
C LEU A 310 11.57 -11.02 8.42
N LEU A 311 11.64 -11.04 7.08
CA LEU A 311 12.81 -11.54 6.38
C LEU A 311 14.05 -10.65 6.56
N SER A 312 13.84 -9.34 6.79
CA SER A 312 14.93 -8.40 7.07
C SER A 312 15.69 -8.70 8.38
N GLN A 313 15.18 -9.58 9.23
CA GLN A 313 15.89 -10.03 10.43
C GLN A 313 16.92 -11.13 10.13
N PHE A 314 16.79 -11.80 8.97
CA PHE A 314 17.57 -13.01 8.65
C PHE A 314 18.49 -12.84 7.43
N THR A 315 18.50 -11.66 6.78
CA THR A 315 19.37 -11.39 5.65
C THR A 315 19.89 -9.96 5.65
N GLY A 316 21.14 -9.77 5.25
CA GLY A 316 21.73 -8.47 4.92
C GLY A 316 21.58 -8.10 3.43
N ASN A 317 21.07 -9.02 2.59
CA ASN A 317 20.87 -8.77 1.15
C ASN A 317 19.59 -7.97 0.93
N TYR A 318 19.64 -6.69 1.30
CA TYR A 318 18.47 -5.78 1.20
C TYR A 318 18.05 -5.51 -0.25
N ALA A 319 18.97 -5.55 -1.22
CA ALA A 319 18.63 -5.30 -2.61
C ALA A 319 17.67 -6.37 -3.15
N ASP A 320 17.98 -7.64 -2.93
CA ASP A 320 17.13 -8.76 -3.32
C ASP A 320 15.84 -8.84 -2.54
N LEU A 321 15.92 -8.55 -1.24
CA LEU A 321 14.74 -8.48 -0.38
C LEU A 321 13.79 -7.37 -0.87
N LEU A 322 14.32 -6.16 -1.15
CA LEU A 322 13.56 -5.02 -1.63
C LEU A 322 12.85 -5.33 -2.96
N ILE A 323 13.58 -5.90 -3.92
CA ILE A 323 13.00 -6.34 -5.20
C ILE A 323 11.90 -7.38 -4.94
N GLY A 324 12.22 -8.43 -4.18
CA GLY A 324 11.32 -9.57 -3.97
C GLY A 324 10.01 -9.17 -3.30
N VAL A 325 10.04 -8.32 -2.25
CA VAL A 325 8.80 -7.88 -1.57
C VAL A 325 7.97 -6.88 -2.38
N ASN A 326 8.57 -6.17 -3.32
CA ASN A 326 7.84 -5.25 -4.19
C ASN A 326 7.17 -5.98 -5.36
N ILE A 327 7.92 -6.76 -6.14
CA ILE A 327 7.31 -7.55 -7.22
C ILE A 327 6.36 -8.61 -6.67
N GLY A 328 6.68 -9.20 -5.52
CA GLY A 328 5.86 -10.16 -4.81
C GLY A 328 4.51 -9.62 -4.31
N GLY A 329 4.34 -8.29 -4.24
CA GLY A 329 3.05 -7.66 -3.97
C GLY A 329 2.02 -7.87 -5.10
N ALA A 330 2.49 -8.13 -6.33
CA ALA A 330 1.69 -8.64 -7.42
C ALA A 330 1.65 -10.17 -7.34
N GLY A 331 0.48 -10.77 -7.14
CA GLY A 331 0.35 -12.23 -6.99
C GLY A 331 -1.02 -12.60 -6.45
N THR A 332 -1.05 -13.28 -5.30
CA THR A 332 -2.31 -13.65 -4.63
C THR A 332 -3.05 -12.41 -4.10
N LEU A 333 -4.34 -12.57 -3.78
CA LEU A 333 -5.12 -11.51 -3.10
C LEU A 333 -4.55 -11.15 -1.73
N ILE A 334 -3.80 -12.05 -1.10
CA ILE A 334 -3.18 -11.85 0.23
C ILE A 334 -1.83 -11.16 0.10
N ALA A 335 -1.18 -11.22 -1.07
CA ALA A 335 0.16 -10.71 -1.27
C ALA A 335 0.32 -9.21 -0.96
N SER A 336 -0.79 -8.45 -1.00
CA SER A 336 -0.80 -7.02 -0.66
C SER A 336 -2.18 -6.60 -0.14
N LEU A 337 -2.21 -5.67 0.82
CA LEU A 337 -3.45 -5.05 1.29
C LEU A 337 -4.17 -4.31 0.15
N ALA A 338 -3.44 -3.71 -0.77
CA ALA A 338 -3.93 -3.10 -1.99
C ALA A 338 -4.83 -4.05 -2.80
N SER A 339 -4.44 -5.32 -2.91
CA SER A 339 -5.22 -6.36 -3.59
C SER A 339 -6.57 -6.62 -2.92
N LEU A 340 -6.60 -6.65 -1.59
CA LEU A 340 -7.84 -6.82 -0.82
C LEU A 340 -8.76 -5.59 -0.93
N ILE A 341 -8.21 -4.38 -0.95
CA ILE A 341 -8.97 -3.14 -1.16
C ILE A 341 -9.66 -3.19 -2.53
N THR A 342 -8.90 -3.51 -3.57
CA THR A 342 -9.42 -3.58 -4.93
C THR A 342 -10.48 -4.66 -5.09
N PHE A 343 -10.26 -5.84 -4.52
CA PHE A 343 -11.23 -6.93 -4.51
C PHE A 343 -12.54 -6.53 -3.81
N ARG A 344 -12.45 -5.90 -2.65
CA ARG A 344 -13.64 -5.43 -1.91
C ARG A 344 -14.40 -4.36 -2.68
N GLU A 345 -13.70 -3.40 -3.27
CA GLU A 345 -14.36 -2.33 -4.03
C GLU A 345 -15.05 -2.89 -5.30
N TYR A 346 -14.42 -3.85 -6.01
CA TYR A 346 -15.05 -4.50 -7.14
C TYR A 346 -16.29 -5.31 -6.75
N THR A 347 -16.19 -6.17 -5.73
CA THR A 347 -17.28 -7.07 -5.31
C THR A 347 -18.44 -6.33 -4.68
N LYS A 348 -18.23 -5.17 -4.08
CA LYS A 348 -19.28 -4.27 -3.60
C LYS A 348 -20.24 -3.84 -4.71
N HIS A 349 -19.73 -3.61 -5.91
CA HIS A 349 -20.50 -3.18 -7.08
C HIS A 349 -20.93 -4.34 -7.98
N ASN A 350 -20.21 -5.47 -7.94
CA ASN A 350 -20.44 -6.63 -8.82
C ASN A 350 -20.41 -7.96 -8.03
N PRO A 351 -21.32 -8.20 -7.08
CA PRO A 351 -21.26 -9.37 -6.18
C PRO A 351 -21.36 -10.71 -6.93
N ASN A 352 -22.13 -10.75 -8.03
CA ASN A 352 -22.35 -11.97 -8.82
C ASN A 352 -21.15 -12.35 -9.71
N SER A 353 -20.17 -11.47 -9.87
CA SER A 353 -19.00 -11.67 -10.74
C SER A 353 -17.73 -12.01 -9.97
N THR A 354 -17.82 -12.32 -8.67
CA THR A 354 -16.68 -12.54 -7.77
C THR A 354 -15.72 -13.62 -8.27
N VAL A 355 -16.24 -14.79 -8.67
CA VAL A 355 -15.41 -15.90 -9.16
C VAL A 355 -14.69 -15.54 -10.46
N SER A 356 -15.40 -14.90 -11.40
CA SER A 356 -14.81 -14.43 -12.66
C SER A 356 -13.71 -13.39 -12.40
N TYR A 357 -13.92 -12.50 -11.43
CA TYR A 357 -12.93 -11.50 -11.05
C TYR A 357 -11.67 -12.17 -10.47
N ILE A 358 -11.81 -13.10 -9.54
CA ILE A 358 -10.68 -13.83 -8.94
C ILE A 358 -9.85 -14.53 -10.01
N LYS A 359 -10.50 -15.22 -10.97
CA LYS A 359 -9.80 -15.89 -12.08
C LYS A 359 -8.96 -14.88 -12.90
N LYS A 360 -9.58 -13.77 -13.30
CA LYS A 360 -8.91 -12.71 -14.07
C LYS A 360 -7.80 -12.05 -13.24
N PHE A 361 -8.07 -11.75 -11.98
CA PHE A 361 -7.11 -11.17 -11.04
C PHE A 361 -5.87 -12.06 -10.94
N THR A 362 -6.06 -13.36 -10.68
CA THR A 362 -4.97 -14.34 -10.57
C THR A 362 -4.17 -14.42 -11.88
N ALA A 363 -4.84 -14.51 -13.04
CA ALA A 363 -4.17 -14.60 -14.33
C ALA A 363 -3.27 -13.39 -14.62
N PHE A 364 -3.79 -12.16 -14.44
CA PHE A 364 -3.01 -10.94 -14.69
C PHE A 364 -1.89 -10.73 -13.67
N ASN A 365 -2.17 -10.91 -12.37
CA ASN A 365 -1.16 -10.69 -11.34
C ASN A 365 -0.03 -11.71 -11.45
N PHE A 366 -0.32 -13.02 -11.57
CA PHE A 366 0.72 -14.03 -11.72
C PHE A 366 1.43 -13.94 -13.08
N GLY A 367 0.74 -13.56 -14.16
CA GLY A 367 1.38 -13.33 -15.45
C GLY A 367 2.43 -12.23 -15.39
N ILE A 368 2.08 -11.07 -14.80
CA ILE A 368 3.03 -9.95 -14.63
C ILE A 368 4.14 -10.33 -13.64
N LEU A 369 3.79 -10.96 -12.51
CA LEU A 369 4.77 -11.43 -11.53
C LEU A 369 5.80 -12.37 -12.16
N PHE A 370 5.35 -13.34 -12.96
CA PHE A 370 6.22 -14.28 -13.65
C PHE A 370 7.22 -13.57 -14.58
N VAL A 371 6.73 -12.64 -15.40
CA VAL A 371 7.60 -11.86 -16.30
C VAL A 371 8.62 -11.04 -15.51
N LEU A 372 8.21 -10.41 -14.41
CA LEU A 372 9.12 -9.65 -13.56
C LEU A 372 10.18 -10.53 -12.89
N ILE A 373 9.80 -11.72 -12.38
CA ILE A 373 10.74 -12.66 -11.80
C ILE A 373 11.78 -13.10 -12.84
N VAL A 374 11.32 -13.53 -14.03
CA VAL A 374 12.22 -13.98 -15.11
C VAL A 374 13.14 -12.85 -15.54
N PHE A 375 12.61 -11.65 -15.74
CA PHE A 375 13.43 -10.49 -16.12
C PHE A 375 14.51 -10.18 -15.06
N MET A 376 14.13 -10.12 -13.79
CA MET A 376 15.08 -9.83 -12.71
C MET A 376 16.10 -10.95 -12.52
N PHE A 377 15.70 -12.22 -12.76
CA PHE A 377 16.62 -13.35 -12.70
C PHE A 377 17.65 -13.29 -13.82
N ILE A 378 17.25 -12.98 -15.05
CA ILE A 378 18.15 -12.80 -16.19
C ILE A 378 19.09 -11.62 -15.93
N LEU A 379 18.55 -10.45 -15.54
CA LEU A 379 19.34 -9.23 -15.31
C LEU A 379 20.46 -9.42 -14.27
N LYS A 380 20.25 -10.31 -13.28
CA LYS A 380 21.24 -10.58 -12.23
C LYS A 380 22.30 -11.58 -12.61
N ASN A 381 22.03 -12.42 -13.61
CA ASN A 381 22.97 -13.45 -14.06
C ASN A 381 23.74 -13.03 -15.34
N CYS A 382 23.41 -11.85 -15.88
CA CYS A 382 24.18 -11.18 -16.94
C CYS A 382 25.15 -10.17 -16.36
#